data_b3515b80214d1b2d9393a347457ccaae
#
_entry.id   b3515b80214d1b2d9393a347457ccaae
#
_cell.length_a   1.000
_cell.length_b   1.000
_cell.length_c   1.000
_cell.angle_alpha   90.00
_cell.angle_beta   90.00
_cell.angle_gamma   90.00
#
_symmetry.space_group_name_H-M   'P 1'
#
loop_
_entity.id
_entity.type
_entity.pdbx_description
1 polymer ?
#
loop_
_entity_poly.entity_id
_entity_poly.type
_entity_poly.pdbx_seq_one_letter_code
_entity_poly.pdbx_strand_id
1 'polypeptide(L)'
;MGRQWLHAKREVASLKKGQVVGKLVKEIMVAAKLGGADPAGNARLFAALEKARRQSVSRDVIERAIKKGAGVGDDKLVIDHVVFEGYAPHKVPLIIEVLTDNNNRTAPEIRGLFKKAGQLGTPGSNKFLFDHVGLVEAHHTGEVDIE
;
A
#
# COMPACT_ATOMS: atom_id res chain seq x y z
N MET A 1 34.80 -16.87 -19.43
CA MET A 1 33.41 -16.45 -19.71
C MET A 1 32.71 -16.17 -18.39
N GLY A 2 32.56 -14.89 -18.08
CA GLY A 2 32.32 -14.41 -16.77
C GLY A 2 30.84 -14.49 -16.33
N ARG A 3 30.67 -14.36 -15.07
CA ARG A 3 29.40 -14.39 -14.26
C ARG A 3 28.35 -13.32 -14.62
N GLN A 4 28.26 -12.88 -15.89
CA GLN A 4 27.31 -11.85 -16.35
C GLN A 4 25.85 -12.19 -16.05
N TRP A 5 25.46 -13.48 -16.17
CA TRP A 5 24.14 -13.96 -15.80
C TRP A 5 23.84 -13.78 -14.31
N LEU A 6 24.88 -13.83 -13.45
CA LEU A 6 24.74 -13.61 -12.01
C LEU A 6 24.50 -12.13 -11.70
N HIS A 7 25.12 -11.22 -12.47
CA HIS A 7 24.88 -9.78 -12.34
C HIS A 7 23.44 -9.44 -12.71
N ALA A 8 22.94 -9.93 -13.83
CA ALA A 8 21.56 -9.69 -14.25
C ALA A 8 20.54 -10.21 -13.21
N LYS A 9 20.75 -11.41 -12.65
CA LYS A 9 19.90 -11.94 -11.58
C LYS A 9 19.95 -11.09 -10.31
N ARG A 10 21.13 -10.62 -9.91
CA ARG A 10 21.29 -9.75 -8.73
C ARG A 10 20.63 -8.40 -8.93
N GLU A 11 20.74 -7.84 -10.12
CA GLU A 11 20.12 -6.57 -10.48
C GLU A 11 18.59 -6.65 -10.42
N VAL A 12 17.98 -7.68 -11.02
CA VAL A 12 16.55 -7.94 -10.95
C VAL A 12 16.08 -8.14 -9.49
N ALA A 13 16.85 -8.90 -8.70
CA ALA A 13 16.53 -9.12 -7.28
C ALA A 13 16.64 -7.81 -6.47
N SER A 14 17.65 -6.99 -6.75
CA SER A 14 17.83 -5.68 -6.11
C SER A 14 16.69 -4.71 -6.45
N LEU A 15 16.28 -4.66 -7.73
CA LEU A 15 15.15 -3.86 -8.18
C LEU A 15 13.84 -4.28 -7.50
N LYS A 16 13.56 -5.59 -7.45
CA LYS A 16 12.38 -6.12 -6.74
C LYS A 16 12.41 -5.77 -5.26
N LYS A 17 13.56 -5.93 -4.60
CA LYS A 17 13.72 -5.55 -3.19
C LYS A 17 13.49 -4.05 -2.99
N GLY A 18 14.05 -3.21 -3.86
CA GLY A 18 13.84 -1.75 -3.84
C GLY A 18 12.37 -1.36 -3.96
N GLN A 19 11.62 -2.02 -4.85
CA GLN A 19 10.18 -1.79 -5.00
C GLN A 19 9.40 -2.18 -3.74
N VAL A 20 9.71 -3.32 -3.11
CA VAL A 20 9.08 -3.76 -1.87
C VAL A 20 9.36 -2.77 -0.74
N VAL A 21 10.64 -2.37 -0.57
CA VAL A 21 11.04 -1.37 0.43
C VAL A 21 10.31 -0.05 0.21
N GLY A 22 10.24 0.43 -1.03
CA GLY A 22 9.53 1.66 -1.38
C GLY A 22 8.05 1.62 -1.02
N LYS A 23 7.37 0.49 -1.24
CA LYS A 23 5.96 0.29 -0.83
C LYS A 23 5.80 0.32 0.68
N LEU A 24 6.68 -0.37 1.41
CA LEU A 24 6.65 -0.40 2.88
C LEU A 24 6.92 0.98 3.50
N VAL A 25 7.87 1.74 2.94
CA VAL A 25 8.15 3.11 3.37
C VAL A 25 6.92 4.01 3.19
N LYS A 26 6.22 3.89 2.05
CA LYS A 26 4.97 4.62 1.82
C LYS A 26 3.87 4.18 2.79
N GLU A 27 3.72 2.88 3.06
CA GLU A 27 2.76 2.36 4.03
C GLU A 27 3.01 2.92 5.44
N ILE A 28 4.27 2.99 5.88
CA ILE A 28 4.67 3.60 7.16
C ILE A 28 4.30 5.09 7.20
N MET A 29 4.63 5.84 6.14
CA MET A 29 4.29 7.27 6.06
C MET A 29 2.80 7.52 6.15
N VAL A 30 2.00 6.74 5.42
CA VAL A 30 0.53 6.82 5.45
C VAL A 30 -0.02 6.48 6.82
N ALA A 31 0.46 5.38 7.42
CA ALA A 31 0.02 4.95 8.75
C ALA A 31 0.33 6.01 9.81
N ALA A 32 1.54 6.57 9.78
CA ALA A 32 1.94 7.65 10.71
C ALA A 32 1.11 8.93 10.50
N LYS A 33 0.75 9.26 9.26
CA LYS A 33 -0.09 10.42 8.96
C LYS A 33 -1.52 10.26 9.49
N LEU A 34 -2.11 9.09 9.34
CA LEU A 34 -3.51 8.85 9.67
C LEU A 34 -3.75 8.56 11.16
N GLY A 35 -2.83 7.87 11.81
CA GLY A 35 -3.00 7.39 13.18
C GLY A 35 -1.93 7.89 14.17
N GLY A 36 -1.05 8.80 13.75
CA GLY A 36 0.03 9.32 14.59
C GLY A 36 1.32 8.49 14.53
N ALA A 37 2.40 9.09 15.05
CA ALA A 37 3.75 8.54 14.99
C ALA A 37 4.05 7.45 16.04
N ASP A 38 3.17 7.28 17.03
CA ASP A 38 3.36 6.29 18.10
C ASP A 38 2.80 4.93 17.68
N PRO A 39 3.66 3.89 17.54
CA PRO A 39 3.20 2.55 17.20
C PRO A 39 2.30 1.91 18.26
N ALA A 40 2.41 2.32 19.53
CA ALA A 40 1.60 1.78 20.61
C ALA A 40 0.13 2.19 20.48
N GLY A 41 -0.12 3.40 19.97
CA GLY A 41 -1.46 3.92 19.70
C GLY A 41 -1.95 3.71 18.26
N ASN A 42 -1.12 3.13 17.38
CA ASN A 42 -1.41 3.02 15.96
C ASN A 42 -1.13 1.60 15.44
N ALA A 43 -2.15 0.74 15.50
CA ALA A 43 -2.05 -0.66 15.09
C ALA A 43 -1.60 -0.83 13.62
N ARG A 44 -2.03 0.08 12.73
CA ARG A 44 -1.61 0.08 11.32
C ARG A 44 -0.11 0.37 11.18
N LEU A 45 0.39 1.35 11.94
CA LEU A 45 1.81 1.68 11.95
C LEU A 45 2.61 0.52 12.52
N PHE A 46 2.16 -0.09 13.62
CA PHE A 46 2.80 -1.26 14.21
C PHE A 46 2.94 -2.40 13.20
N ALA A 47 1.86 -2.76 12.50
CA ALA A 47 1.88 -3.80 11.49
C ALA A 47 2.83 -3.47 10.30
N ALA A 48 2.85 -2.22 9.86
CA ALA A 48 3.75 -1.77 8.80
C ALA A 48 5.22 -1.85 9.23
N LEU A 49 5.53 -1.50 10.48
CA LEU A 49 6.87 -1.61 11.06
C LEU A 49 7.34 -3.05 11.15
N GLU A 50 6.48 -3.98 11.58
CA GLU A 50 6.79 -5.40 11.61
C GLU A 50 7.12 -5.95 10.21
N LYS A 51 6.32 -5.61 9.20
CA LYS A 51 6.60 -5.96 7.81
C LYS A 51 7.95 -5.41 7.33
N ALA A 52 8.24 -4.14 7.65
CA ALA A 52 9.48 -3.48 7.26
C ALA A 52 10.70 -4.14 7.92
N ARG A 53 10.63 -4.51 9.19
CA ARG A 53 11.67 -5.25 9.92
C ARG A 53 11.94 -6.61 9.28
N ARG A 54 10.89 -7.38 8.95
CA ARG A 54 11.01 -8.67 8.25
C ARG A 54 11.70 -8.55 6.90
N GLN A 55 11.53 -7.42 6.21
CA GLN A 55 12.19 -7.12 4.93
C GLN A 55 13.56 -6.44 5.10
N SER A 56 14.08 -6.38 6.32
CA SER A 56 15.38 -5.80 6.65
C SER A 56 15.51 -4.34 6.17
N VAL A 57 14.45 -3.56 6.32
CA VAL A 57 14.50 -2.11 6.11
C VAL A 57 15.28 -1.48 7.25
N SER A 58 16.24 -0.61 6.96
CA SER A 58 17.08 0.01 7.99
C SER A 58 16.26 0.90 8.91
N ARG A 59 16.68 0.97 10.18
CA ARG A 59 16.03 1.77 11.21
C ARG A 59 15.94 3.25 10.82
N ASP A 60 17.01 3.81 10.25
CA ASP A 60 17.03 5.21 9.81
C ASP A 60 16.01 5.53 8.73
N VAL A 61 15.76 4.57 7.81
CA VAL A 61 14.72 4.72 6.77
C VAL A 61 13.34 4.70 7.41
N ILE A 62 13.12 3.79 8.36
CA ILE A 62 11.86 3.68 9.10
C ILE A 62 11.59 4.99 9.89
N GLU A 63 12.55 5.46 10.67
CA GLU A 63 12.40 6.68 11.48
C GLU A 63 12.13 7.92 10.61
N ARG A 64 12.84 8.06 9.48
CA ARG A 64 12.57 9.14 8.51
C ARG A 64 11.16 9.05 7.92
N ALA A 65 10.71 7.84 7.62
CA ALA A 65 9.36 7.63 7.10
C ALA A 65 8.28 8.03 8.13
N ILE A 66 8.46 7.65 9.40
CA ILE A 66 7.55 8.04 10.49
C ILE A 66 7.52 9.56 10.64
N LYS A 67 8.69 10.21 10.74
CA LYS A 67 8.79 11.67 10.89
C LYS A 67 8.10 12.40 9.73
N LYS A 68 8.38 11.98 8.49
CA LYS A 68 7.76 12.56 7.30
C LYS A 68 6.24 12.34 7.27
N GLY A 69 5.77 11.15 7.65
CA GLY A 69 4.34 10.85 7.74
C GLY A 69 3.63 11.66 8.82
N ALA A 70 4.24 11.81 9.99
CA ALA A 70 3.71 12.59 11.10
C ALA A 70 3.73 14.11 10.86
N GLY A 71 4.31 14.57 9.75
CA GLY A 71 4.40 16.00 9.43
C GLY A 71 5.42 16.74 10.30
N VAL A 72 6.39 16.04 10.88
CA VAL A 72 7.48 16.61 11.65
C VAL A 72 8.61 16.96 10.68
N GLY A 73 8.76 18.24 10.35
CA GLY A 73 9.75 18.80 9.40
C GLY A 73 9.10 19.68 8.35
N ASP A 74 9.93 20.25 7.48
CA ASP A 74 9.50 21.20 6.42
C ASP A 74 8.72 20.51 5.28
N ASP A 75 8.90 19.20 5.09
CA ASP A 75 8.24 18.40 4.06
C ASP A 75 6.93 17.76 4.58
N LYS A 76 5.86 18.51 4.64
CA LYS A 76 4.53 17.94 4.94
C LYS A 76 4.11 17.00 3.80
N LEU A 77 3.92 15.72 4.13
CA LEU A 77 3.37 14.76 3.20
C LEU A 77 1.87 15.02 3.02
N VAL A 78 1.49 15.56 1.87
CA VAL A 78 0.09 15.62 1.44
C VAL A 78 -0.24 14.30 0.77
N ILE A 79 -1.20 13.56 1.32
CA ILE A 79 -1.71 12.33 0.72
C ILE A 79 -3.20 12.52 0.45
N ASP A 80 -3.56 12.35 -0.81
CA ASP A 80 -4.94 12.34 -1.26
C ASP A 80 -5.47 10.90 -1.29
N HIS A 81 -6.67 10.70 -0.80
CA HIS A 81 -7.40 9.45 -0.97
C HIS A 81 -8.30 9.59 -2.20
N VAL A 82 -8.03 8.81 -3.22
CA VAL A 82 -8.75 8.83 -4.48
C VAL A 82 -9.35 7.45 -4.74
N VAL A 83 -10.62 7.40 -5.10
CA VAL A 83 -11.33 6.17 -5.42
C VAL A 83 -11.59 6.14 -6.92
N PHE A 84 -11.19 5.05 -7.55
CA PHE A 84 -11.53 4.75 -8.94
C PHE A 84 -12.50 3.57 -8.98
N GLU A 85 -13.46 3.67 -9.86
CA GLU A 85 -14.44 2.64 -10.12
C GLU A 85 -14.29 2.13 -11.55
N GLY A 86 -14.54 0.86 -11.78
CA GLY A 86 -14.41 0.30 -13.11
C GLY A 86 -14.77 -1.17 -13.17
N TYR A 87 -14.52 -1.75 -14.32
CA TYR A 87 -14.81 -3.15 -14.60
C TYR A 87 -13.57 -3.84 -15.15
N ALA A 88 -13.21 -4.98 -14.57
CA ALA A 88 -12.23 -5.91 -15.12
C ALA A 88 -12.83 -6.68 -16.33
N PRO A 89 -12.05 -7.51 -17.04
CA PRO A 89 -12.58 -8.42 -18.04
C PRO A 89 -13.79 -9.19 -17.52
N HIS A 90 -14.70 -9.53 -18.42
CA HIS A 90 -15.98 -10.18 -18.10
C HIS A 90 -16.93 -9.36 -17.22
N LYS A 91 -16.79 -8.03 -17.23
CA LYS A 91 -17.63 -7.08 -16.47
C LYS A 91 -17.60 -7.28 -14.95
N VAL A 92 -16.51 -7.78 -14.41
CA VAL A 92 -16.31 -7.88 -12.96
C VAL A 92 -16.14 -6.49 -12.37
N PRO A 93 -17.02 -6.02 -11.46
CA PRO A 93 -16.90 -4.69 -10.88
C PRO A 93 -15.68 -4.59 -9.97
N LEU A 94 -15.02 -3.43 -9.99
CA LEU A 94 -13.84 -3.12 -9.18
C LEU A 94 -13.97 -1.75 -8.53
N ILE A 95 -13.60 -1.68 -7.26
CA ILE A 95 -13.28 -0.44 -6.56
C ILE A 95 -11.78 -0.44 -6.26
N ILE A 96 -11.10 0.65 -6.61
CA ILE A 96 -9.68 0.81 -6.38
C ILE A 96 -9.47 2.05 -5.53
N GLU A 97 -9.12 1.85 -4.26
CA GLU A 97 -8.73 2.92 -3.36
C GLU A 97 -7.23 3.18 -3.48
N VAL A 98 -6.88 4.43 -3.72
CA VAL A 98 -5.50 4.86 -3.91
C VAL A 98 -5.16 5.96 -2.93
N LEU A 99 -4.05 5.80 -2.25
CA LEU A 99 -3.42 6.83 -1.44
C LEU A 99 -2.21 7.37 -2.20
N THR A 100 -2.28 8.60 -2.64
CA THR A 100 -1.26 9.20 -3.51
C THR A 100 -0.82 10.57 -3.02
N ASP A 101 0.45 10.87 -3.23
CA ASP A 101 1.04 12.19 -3.06
C ASP A 101 0.95 13.04 -4.33
N ASN A 102 0.54 12.42 -5.46
CA ASN A 102 0.44 13.09 -6.75
C ASN A 102 -0.64 12.46 -7.63
N ASN A 103 -1.83 13.03 -7.60
CA ASN A 103 -2.97 12.56 -8.39
C ASN A 103 -2.75 12.73 -9.90
N ASN A 104 -2.00 13.76 -10.32
CA ASN A 104 -1.71 13.99 -11.75
C ASN A 104 -0.85 12.87 -12.37
N ARG A 105 -0.03 12.19 -11.55
CA ARG A 105 0.70 10.99 -11.96
C ARG A 105 -0.17 9.74 -11.87
N THR A 106 -0.90 9.58 -10.78
CA THR A 106 -1.65 8.36 -10.49
C THR A 106 -2.85 8.15 -11.41
N ALA A 107 -3.63 9.17 -11.69
CA ALA A 107 -4.83 9.03 -12.51
C ALA A 107 -4.54 8.54 -13.95
N PRO A 108 -3.52 9.05 -14.67
CA PRO A 108 -3.13 8.49 -15.98
C PRO A 108 -2.63 7.04 -15.90
N GLU A 109 -1.90 6.67 -14.84
CA GLU A 109 -1.43 5.30 -14.65
C GLU A 109 -2.61 4.32 -14.50
N ILE A 110 -3.58 4.65 -13.64
CA ILE A 110 -4.79 3.85 -13.45
C ILE A 110 -5.58 3.74 -14.77
N ARG A 111 -5.79 4.86 -15.48
CA ARG A 111 -6.44 4.85 -16.79
C ARG A 111 -5.70 3.96 -17.80
N GLY A 112 -4.37 3.97 -17.77
CA GLY A 112 -3.53 3.13 -18.62
C GLY A 112 -3.71 1.64 -18.35
N LEU A 113 -3.88 1.24 -17.09
CA LEU A 113 -4.16 -0.13 -16.70
C LEU A 113 -5.53 -0.58 -17.21
N PHE A 114 -6.57 0.23 -17.01
CA PHE A 114 -7.92 -0.10 -17.49
C PHE A 114 -8.01 -0.18 -19.01
N LYS A 115 -7.27 0.62 -19.76
CA LYS A 115 -7.20 0.52 -21.24
C LYS A 115 -6.69 -0.84 -21.72
N LYS A 116 -5.84 -1.51 -20.93
CA LYS A 116 -5.26 -2.81 -21.29
C LYS A 116 -6.16 -3.99 -20.94
N ALA A 117 -6.90 -3.91 -19.85
CA ALA A 117 -7.53 -5.08 -19.26
C ALA A 117 -8.89 -4.77 -18.60
N GLY A 118 -9.63 -3.77 -19.06
CA GLY A 118 -10.93 -3.45 -18.47
C GLY A 118 -11.52 -2.14 -18.98
N GLN A 119 -12.43 -1.59 -18.22
CA GLN A 119 -13.08 -0.33 -18.51
C GLN A 119 -13.15 0.52 -17.25
N LEU A 120 -12.62 1.74 -17.28
CA LEU A 120 -12.80 2.71 -16.21
C LEU A 120 -14.23 3.25 -16.25
N GLY A 121 -14.91 3.21 -15.10
CA GLY A 121 -16.24 3.77 -14.92
C GLY A 121 -16.19 5.23 -14.44
N THR A 122 -17.36 5.84 -14.34
CA THR A 122 -17.53 7.12 -13.67
C THR A 122 -17.71 6.91 -12.15
N PRO A 123 -17.41 7.91 -11.31
CA PRO A 123 -17.68 7.83 -9.88
C PRO A 123 -19.15 7.47 -9.60
N GLY A 124 -19.38 6.48 -8.74
CA GLY A 124 -20.71 5.96 -8.42
C GLY A 124 -21.24 4.88 -9.37
N SER A 125 -20.45 4.47 -10.38
CA SER A 125 -20.90 3.48 -11.39
C SER A 125 -21.09 2.07 -10.83
N ASN A 126 -20.34 1.68 -9.81
CA ASN A 126 -20.42 0.34 -9.21
C ASN A 126 -20.21 0.30 -7.69
N LYS A 127 -20.01 1.45 -7.04
CA LYS A 127 -19.83 1.55 -5.59
C LYS A 127 -21.00 0.95 -4.81
N PHE A 128 -22.22 1.06 -5.33
CA PHE A 128 -23.43 0.51 -4.71
C PHE A 128 -23.47 -1.04 -4.67
N LEU A 129 -22.57 -1.71 -5.38
CA LEU A 129 -22.43 -3.17 -5.37
C LEU A 129 -21.55 -3.68 -4.22
N PHE A 130 -20.96 -2.80 -3.42
CA PHE A 130 -19.98 -3.14 -2.41
C PHE A 130 -20.34 -2.54 -1.06
N ASP A 131 -20.18 -3.35 -0.01
CA ASP A 131 -20.16 -2.91 1.36
C ASP A 131 -18.73 -2.87 1.90
N HIS A 132 -18.35 -1.78 2.55
CA HIS A 132 -17.04 -1.66 3.18
C HIS A 132 -17.10 -2.28 4.56
N VAL A 133 -16.54 -3.47 4.71
CA VAL A 133 -16.55 -4.24 5.96
C VAL A 133 -15.15 -4.48 6.50
N GLY A 134 -15.04 -4.66 7.81
CA GLY A 134 -13.82 -5.16 8.45
C GLY A 134 -13.91 -6.67 8.64
N LEU A 135 -12.82 -7.39 8.36
CA LEU A 135 -12.68 -8.80 8.66
C LEU A 135 -11.64 -8.99 9.77
N VAL A 136 -12.02 -9.69 10.83
CA VAL A 136 -11.12 -10.11 11.90
C VAL A 136 -11.04 -11.62 11.90
N GLU A 137 -9.86 -12.17 11.67
CA GLU A 137 -9.59 -13.60 11.79
C GLU A 137 -8.83 -13.86 13.08
N ALA A 138 -9.36 -14.75 13.93
CA ALA A 138 -8.71 -15.21 15.13
C ALA A 138 -8.49 -16.72 15.05
N HIS A 139 -7.28 -17.17 15.37
CA HIS A 139 -6.95 -18.58 15.44
C HIS A 139 -6.87 -19.00 16.91
N HIS A 140 -7.63 -20.03 17.28
CA HIS A 140 -7.61 -20.64 18.61
C HIS A 140 -7.23 -22.11 18.49
N THR A 141 -6.40 -22.60 19.41
CA THR A 141 -5.89 -24.00 19.43
C THR A 141 -6.75 -24.97 20.25
N GLY A 142 -7.89 -24.54 20.77
CA GLY A 142 -8.83 -25.33 21.58
C GLY A 142 -10.26 -25.29 21.02
N GLU A 143 -11.18 -25.97 21.70
CA GLU A 143 -12.60 -25.86 21.41
C GLU A 143 -13.07 -24.42 21.71
N VAL A 144 -13.82 -23.83 20.78
CA VAL A 144 -14.41 -22.49 20.95
C VAL A 144 -15.84 -22.70 21.35
N ASP A 145 -16.21 -22.33 22.58
CA ASP A 145 -17.60 -22.20 22.99
C ASP A 145 -18.17 -20.93 22.32
N ILE A 146 -19.10 -21.15 21.44
CA ILE A 146 -19.89 -20.06 20.80
C ILE A 146 -21.18 -19.94 21.62
N GLU A 147 -21.21 -19.00 22.55
CA GLU A 147 -22.47 -18.54 23.16
C GLU A 147 -23.15 -17.51 22.27
#